data_cc1f4290d39cb57ea6a1d9059b413f37
#
_entry.id   cc1f4290d39cb57ea6a1d9059b413f37
#
_cell.length_a   1.000
_cell.length_b   1.000
_cell.length_c   1.000
_cell.angle_alpha   90.00
_cell.angle_beta   90.00
_cell.angle_gamma   90.00
#
_symmetry.space_group_name_H-M   'P 1'
#
loop_
_entity.id
_entity.type
_entity.pdbx_description
1 polymer ?
#
loop_
_entity_poly.entity_id
_entity_poly.type
_entity_poly.pdbx_seq_one_letter_code
_entity_poly.pdbx_strand_id
1 'polypeptide(L)'
;MPNSLQKSFKQTSDLTLALGWAQERLGDLSGPGMFVSEANAERFIEAFVTDDSFSFTMDSGFIYGHAYGPNPHIDPRWEKCAVAYNNFGPKFGHLEIANQFDTYGISTKVIPGFETIEELTDEVLIKKILDENAPTSSTYPGNPEILQWGCVRNESGDISAIGALVRWSSGAYVISSVATVESQRGKGFATELTKRFISRANQLGAETLGLGVSHKNIAAIKAYQKAGMSEIAQFTNYLKPGFQSK
;
A
#
# COMPACT_ATOMS: atom_id res chain seq x y z
N MET A 1 -13.49 -19.81 35.58
CA MET A 1 -12.79 -18.73 34.86
C MET A 1 -11.64 -19.40 34.11
N PRO A 2 -11.61 -19.41 32.80
CA PRO A 2 -10.46 -19.96 32.09
C PRO A 2 -9.29 -18.99 32.23
N ASN A 3 -8.17 -19.49 32.74
CA ASN A 3 -6.88 -18.83 32.75
C ASN A 3 -6.58 -18.31 31.34
N SER A 4 -6.54 -17.00 31.15
CA SER A 4 -5.94 -16.39 29.97
C SER A 4 -4.44 -16.68 30.06
N LEU A 5 -4.01 -17.75 29.43
CA LEU A 5 -2.59 -17.94 29.09
C LEU A 5 -2.14 -16.68 28.37
N GLN A 6 -1.43 -15.83 29.06
CA GLN A 6 -0.75 -14.69 28.48
C GLN A 6 0.24 -15.28 27.47
N LYS A 7 -0.11 -15.22 26.16
CA LYS A 7 0.75 -15.76 25.12
C LYS A 7 2.09 -15.06 25.21
N SER A 8 3.15 -15.82 25.31
CA SER A 8 4.51 -15.28 25.32
C SER A 8 4.80 -14.64 23.95
N PHE A 9 5.35 -13.46 23.95
CA PHE A 9 5.88 -12.80 22.76
C PHE A 9 7.30 -12.31 23.02
N LYS A 10 8.10 -12.21 21.95
CA LYS A 10 9.37 -11.48 21.99
C LYS A 10 9.12 -10.08 21.45
N GLN A 11 9.84 -9.11 21.98
CA GLN A 11 9.76 -7.71 21.62
C GLN A 11 11.13 -7.15 21.33
N THR A 12 11.21 -6.21 20.39
CA THR A 12 12.43 -5.46 20.09
C THR A 12 12.13 -4.06 19.61
N SER A 13 12.97 -3.10 19.99
CA SER A 13 13.05 -1.76 19.41
C SER A 13 14.21 -1.63 18.39
N ASP A 14 14.94 -2.69 18.13
CA ASP A 14 15.95 -2.75 17.08
C ASP A 14 15.29 -3.07 15.73
N LEU A 15 15.31 -2.10 14.81
CA LEU A 15 14.71 -2.24 13.49
C LEU A 15 15.35 -3.37 12.68
N THR A 16 16.67 -3.57 12.78
CA THR A 16 17.38 -4.62 12.03
C THR A 16 16.92 -6.00 12.49
N LEU A 17 16.79 -6.19 13.80
CA LEU A 17 16.29 -7.43 14.37
C LEU A 17 14.81 -7.64 14.01
N ALA A 18 14.01 -6.58 14.05
CA ALA A 18 12.59 -6.61 13.65
C ALA A 18 12.41 -7.03 12.17
N LEU A 19 13.21 -6.47 11.27
CA LEU A 19 13.21 -6.84 9.85
C LEU A 19 13.62 -8.30 9.63
N GLY A 20 14.60 -8.81 10.42
CA GLY A 20 14.96 -10.23 10.42
C GLY A 20 13.80 -11.13 10.84
N TRP A 21 13.08 -10.77 11.90
CA TRP A 21 11.88 -11.51 12.33
C TRP A 21 10.75 -11.45 11.28
N ALA A 22 10.54 -10.28 10.65
CA ALA A 22 9.56 -10.14 9.60
C ALA A 22 9.88 -11.05 8.41
N GLN A 23 11.13 -11.07 7.97
CA GLN A 23 11.57 -11.93 6.86
C GLN A 23 11.41 -13.42 7.20
N GLU A 24 11.75 -13.83 8.43
CA GLU A 24 11.56 -15.19 8.90
C GLU A 24 10.09 -15.63 8.89
N ARG A 25 9.15 -14.72 9.23
CA ARG A 25 7.72 -15.00 9.35
C ARG A 25 6.93 -14.82 8.06
N LEU A 26 7.29 -13.84 7.26
CA LEU A 26 6.53 -13.41 6.08
C LEU A 26 7.21 -13.79 4.77
N GLY A 27 8.47 -14.25 4.82
CA GLY A 27 9.26 -14.55 3.64
C GLY A 27 9.75 -13.28 2.95
N ASP A 28 9.60 -13.23 1.62
CA ASP A 28 9.99 -12.06 0.84
C ASP A 28 9.16 -10.83 1.24
N LEU A 29 9.83 -9.77 1.71
CA LEU A 29 9.20 -8.51 2.11
C LEU A 29 8.65 -7.69 0.94
N SER A 30 8.90 -8.10 -0.32
CA SER A 30 8.23 -7.54 -1.50
C SER A 30 6.77 -8.01 -1.63
N GLY A 31 6.39 -9.05 -0.88
CA GLY A 31 5.06 -9.60 -0.82
C GLY A 31 4.20 -9.00 0.31
N PRO A 32 3.57 -9.82 1.15
CA PRO A 32 2.73 -9.37 2.26
C PRO A 32 3.45 -8.44 3.22
N GLY A 33 4.78 -8.57 3.33
CA GLY A 33 5.64 -7.73 4.15
C GLY A 33 5.99 -6.35 3.58
N MET A 34 5.42 -5.94 2.44
CA MET A 34 5.78 -4.65 1.82
C MET A 34 5.63 -3.46 2.76
N PHE A 35 4.65 -3.50 3.68
CA PHE A 35 4.49 -2.44 4.69
C PHE A 35 5.50 -2.52 5.83
N VAL A 36 6.12 -3.66 6.08
CA VAL A 36 7.23 -3.75 7.05
C VAL A 36 8.41 -2.92 6.54
N SER A 37 8.58 -2.86 5.23
CA SER A 37 9.59 -2.02 4.59
C SER A 37 9.31 -0.51 4.71
N GLU A 38 8.08 -0.10 5.08
CA GLU A 38 7.80 1.29 5.47
C GLU A 38 8.38 1.66 6.84
N ALA A 39 8.71 0.67 7.67
CA ALA A 39 9.36 0.90 8.95
C ALA A 39 10.78 1.41 8.71
N ASN A 40 10.96 2.72 8.74
CA ASN A 40 12.26 3.35 8.78
C ASN A 40 12.66 3.68 10.22
N ALA A 41 13.95 3.97 10.43
CA ALA A 41 14.49 4.24 11.77
C ALA A 41 13.84 5.44 12.47
N GLU A 42 13.23 6.37 11.73
CA GLU A 42 12.59 7.56 12.28
C GLU A 42 11.18 7.29 12.82
N ARG A 43 10.47 6.34 12.19
CA ARG A 43 9.08 6.03 12.52
C ARG A 43 8.92 4.76 13.35
N PHE A 44 9.86 3.83 13.23
CA PHE A 44 9.78 2.54 13.92
C PHE A 44 9.89 2.72 15.43
N ILE A 45 8.97 2.12 16.17
CA ILE A 45 8.99 2.12 17.64
C ILE A 45 9.45 0.75 18.12
N GLU A 46 8.72 -0.31 17.76
CA GLU A 46 8.99 -1.67 18.23
C GLU A 46 8.26 -2.71 17.41
N ALA A 47 8.73 -3.95 17.47
CA ALA A 47 8.11 -5.11 16.87
C ALA A 47 7.91 -6.23 17.90
N PHE A 48 6.94 -7.07 17.61
CA PHE A 48 6.56 -8.21 18.42
C PHE A 48 6.46 -9.46 17.55
N VAL A 49 6.95 -10.58 18.05
CA VAL A 49 6.81 -11.89 17.41
C VAL A 49 6.24 -12.89 18.39
N THR A 50 5.23 -13.63 17.94
CA THR A 50 4.71 -14.83 18.60
C THR A 50 5.14 -16.06 17.81
N ASP A 51 4.69 -17.25 18.20
CA ASP A 51 5.04 -18.49 17.49
C ASP A 51 4.54 -18.50 16.04
N ASP A 52 3.43 -17.82 15.74
CA ASP A 52 2.71 -17.88 14.47
C ASP A 52 2.39 -16.50 13.86
N SER A 53 2.85 -15.42 14.48
CA SER A 53 2.47 -14.07 14.07
C SER A 53 3.58 -13.05 14.30
N PHE A 54 3.48 -11.96 13.55
CA PHE A 54 4.36 -10.80 13.65
C PHE A 54 3.52 -9.52 13.70
N SER A 55 3.93 -8.55 14.49
CA SER A 55 3.35 -7.20 14.46
C SER A 55 4.40 -6.16 14.78
N PHE A 56 4.18 -4.93 14.35
CA PHE A 56 5.06 -3.80 14.65
C PHE A 56 4.29 -2.51 14.81
N THR A 57 4.88 -1.57 15.52
CA THR A 57 4.35 -0.27 15.88
C THR A 57 5.21 0.82 15.27
N MET A 58 4.57 1.81 14.68
CA MET A 58 5.19 3.01 14.11
C MET A 58 4.54 4.28 14.63
N ASP A 59 5.30 5.39 14.62
CA ASP A 59 4.81 6.76 14.77
C ASP A 59 4.72 7.42 13.39
N SER A 60 3.51 7.81 13.01
CA SER A 60 3.22 8.56 11.77
C SER A 60 2.46 9.86 12.11
N GLY A 61 2.80 10.49 13.24
CA GLY A 61 2.01 11.55 13.86
C GLY A 61 0.82 10.99 14.68
N PHE A 62 0.66 9.68 14.68
CA PHE A 62 -0.22 8.87 15.51
C PHE A 62 0.35 7.45 15.60
N ILE A 63 -0.04 6.69 16.60
CA ILE A 63 0.50 5.34 16.82
C ILE A 63 -0.21 4.35 15.91
N TYR A 64 0.54 3.83 14.97
CA TYR A 64 0.06 2.95 13.90
C TYR A 64 0.68 1.57 14.00
N GLY A 65 -0.13 0.53 13.83
CA GLY A 65 0.30 -0.84 13.85
C GLY A 65 0.10 -1.58 12.54
N HIS A 66 0.95 -2.56 12.30
CA HIS A 66 0.74 -3.61 11.32
C HIS A 66 0.77 -4.97 12.01
N ALA A 67 -0.13 -5.86 11.61
CA ALA A 67 -0.22 -7.18 12.19
C ALA A 67 -0.40 -8.26 11.13
N TYR A 68 0.27 -9.38 11.32
CA TYR A 68 0.34 -10.50 10.40
C TYR A 68 0.20 -11.81 11.17
N GLY A 69 -0.53 -12.75 10.60
CA GLY A 69 -0.75 -14.06 11.20
C GLY A 69 -1.96 -14.14 12.13
N PRO A 70 -2.26 -15.34 12.66
CA PRO A 70 -3.52 -15.59 13.36
C PRO A 70 -3.57 -15.08 14.80
N ASN A 71 -2.42 -14.82 15.43
CA ASN A 71 -2.35 -14.45 16.83
C ASN A 71 -1.31 -13.34 17.11
N PRO A 72 -1.36 -12.20 16.42
CA PRO A 72 -0.41 -11.13 16.62
C PRO A 72 -0.58 -10.48 18.00
N HIS A 73 0.49 -9.93 18.52
CA HIS A 73 0.41 -9.03 19.66
C HIS A 73 -0.32 -7.75 19.25
N ILE A 74 -1.24 -7.29 20.09
CA ILE A 74 -2.01 -6.05 19.89
C ILE A 74 -1.50 -5.02 20.88
N ASP A 75 -0.81 -4.00 20.38
CA ASP A 75 -0.35 -2.91 21.22
C ASP A 75 -1.54 -2.02 21.60
N PRO A 76 -1.80 -1.81 22.91
CA PRO A 76 -2.93 -1.00 23.36
C PRO A 76 -2.83 0.49 22.98
N ARG A 77 -1.66 0.95 22.52
CA ARG A 77 -1.44 2.32 22.05
C ARG A 77 -1.93 2.56 20.63
N TRP A 78 -2.15 1.52 19.82
CA TRP A 78 -2.55 1.70 18.44
C TRP A 78 -3.84 2.51 18.30
N GLU A 79 -3.78 3.52 17.47
CA GLU A 79 -4.92 4.33 17.06
C GLU A 79 -5.48 3.85 15.71
N LYS A 80 -4.61 3.22 14.91
CA LYS A 80 -4.92 2.55 13.65
C LYS A 80 -4.07 1.30 13.53
N CYS A 81 -4.59 0.27 12.86
CA CYS A 81 -3.83 -0.93 12.53
C CYS A 81 -4.28 -1.52 11.19
N ALA A 82 -3.32 -1.94 10.35
CA ALA A 82 -3.57 -2.78 9.18
C ALA A 82 -3.25 -4.23 9.52
N VAL A 83 -4.23 -5.11 9.33
CA VAL A 83 -4.11 -6.54 9.64
C VAL A 83 -4.22 -7.35 8.36
N ALA A 84 -3.17 -8.11 8.04
CA ALA A 84 -3.14 -8.98 6.87
C ALA A 84 -3.98 -10.25 7.09
N TYR A 85 -4.67 -10.68 6.02
CA TYR A 85 -5.46 -11.94 5.99
C TYR A 85 -6.43 -12.08 7.16
N ASN A 86 -7.27 -11.09 7.34
CA ASN A 86 -8.05 -10.90 8.54
C ASN A 86 -9.23 -11.87 8.70
N ASN A 87 -9.24 -12.60 9.82
CA ASN A 87 -10.37 -13.39 10.31
C ASN A 87 -10.87 -12.90 11.70
N PHE A 88 -10.51 -11.69 12.12
CA PHE A 88 -10.82 -11.19 13.47
C PHE A 88 -12.22 -10.59 13.60
N GLY A 89 -12.96 -10.49 12.48
CA GLY A 89 -14.31 -9.92 12.51
C GLY A 89 -14.34 -8.40 12.70
N PRO A 90 -15.40 -7.84 13.30
CA PRO A 90 -15.62 -6.40 13.36
C PRO A 90 -14.70 -5.66 14.35
N LYS A 91 -13.98 -6.38 15.19
CA LYS A 91 -13.07 -5.82 16.20
C LYS A 91 -11.72 -6.51 16.19
N PHE A 92 -10.68 -5.74 16.46
CA PHE A 92 -9.32 -6.21 16.67
C PHE A 92 -8.77 -5.56 17.95
N GLY A 93 -8.86 -6.28 19.06
CA GLY A 93 -8.61 -5.74 20.38
C GLY A 93 -9.58 -4.58 20.72
N HIS A 94 -9.02 -3.40 20.94
CA HIS A 94 -9.77 -2.16 21.22
C HIS A 94 -10.15 -1.37 19.96
N LEU A 95 -9.76 -1.85 18.77
CA LEU A 95 -9.99 -1.19 17.49
C LEU A 95 -11.22 -1.77 16.78
N GLU A 96 -11.87 -0.97 15.96
CA GLU A 96 -13.02 -1.35 15.14
C GLU A 96 -12.72 -1.28 13.66
N ILE A 97 -13.37 -2.14 12.86
CA ILE A 97 -13.15 -2.21 11.42
C ILE A 97 -13.51 -0.87 10.74
N ALA A 98 -12.63 -0.38 9.90
CA ALA A 98 -12.83 0.82 9.10
C ALA A 98 -13.05 0.52 7.62
N ASN A 99 -12.08 -0.15 7.00
CA ASN A 99 -12.15 -0.51 5.59
C ASN A 99 -11.26 -1.73 5.31
N GLN A 100 -11.39 -2.24 4.08
CA GLN A 100 -10.55 -3.32 3.57
C GLN A 100 -9.89 -2.87 2.26
N PHE A 101 -8.64 -3.29 2.08
CA PHE A 101 -7.90 -3.07 0.85
C PHE A 101 -7.04 -4.28 0.51
N ASP A 102 -6.80 -4.44 -0.78
CA ASP A 102 -5.94 -5.48 -1.31
C ASP A 102 -4.65 -4.85 -1.82
N THR A 103 -3.56 -5.57 -1.72
CA THR A 103 -2.29 -5.18 -2.34
C THR A 103 -2.01 -6.05 -3.55
N TYR A 104 -1.56 -5.40 -4.61
CA TYR A 104 -1.15 -6.04 -5.85
C TYR A 104 0.31 -5.71 -6.12
N GLY A 105 1.02 -6.65 -6.75
CA GLY A 105 2.42 -6.46 -7.11
C GLY A 105 2.80 -7.23 -8.36
N ILE A 106 3.96 -6.85 -8.89
CA ILE A 106 4.57 -7.47 -10.06
C ILE A 106 6.08 -7.33 -10.01
N SER A 107 6.81 -8.35 -10.52
CA SER A 107 8.23 -8.19 -10.85
C SER A 107 8.36 -7.33 -12.12
N THR A 108 9.13 -6.28 -12.04
CA THR A 108 9.32 -5.36 -13.16
C THR A 108 10.19 -5.95 -14.29
N LYS A 109 10.90 -7.06 -14.01
CA LYS A 109 11.78 -7.76 -14.97
C LYS A 109 11.02 -8.52 -16.07
N VAL A 110 9.71 -8.74 -15.89
CA VAL A 110 8.90 -9.66 -16.72
C VAL A 110 8.28 -8.99 -17.94
N ILE A 111 8.32 -7.66 -18.05
CA ILE A 111 7.60 -6.95 -19.11
C ILE A 111 8.58 -6.23 -20.06
N PRO A 112 8.90 -6.78 -21.22
CA PRO A 112 9.64 -6.08 -22.26
C PRO A 112 8.72 -5.11 -23.03
N GLY A 113 9.17 -3.87 -23.21
CA GLY A 113 8.78 -3.05 -24.36
C GLY A 113 7.51 -2.22 -24.26
N PHE A 114 7.09 -1.76 -23.07
CA PHE A 114 6.07 -0.70 -23.03
C PHE A 114 6.69 0.67 -23.28
N GLU A 115 5.89 1.52 -23.94
CA GLU A 115 6.23 2.94 -24.12
C GLU A 115 6.50 3.62 -22.78
N THR A 116 7.34 4.63 -22.81
CA THR A 116 7.62 5.47 -21.64
C THR A 116 6.35 6.16 -21.19
N ILE A 117 6.14 6.25 -19.88
CA ILE A 117 5.03 7.05 -19.33
C ILE A 117 5.27 8.53 -19.64
N GLU A 118 4.25 9.22 -20.15
CA GLU A 118 4.30 10.67 -20.31
C GLU A 118 4.26 11.33 -18.94
N GLU A 119 5.22 12.20 -18.67
CA GLU A 119 5.27 12.96 -17.42
C GLU A 119 4.25 14.09 -17.43
N LEU A 120 3.51 14.23 -16.35
CA LEU A 120 2.56 15.31 -16.11
C LEU A 120 3.05 16.20 -14.98
N THR A 121 3.39 17.46 -15.31
CA THR A 121 4.00 18.40 -14.35
C THR A 121 3.04 19.50 -13.88
N ASP A 122 1.85 19.62 -14.49
CA ASP A 122 0.84 20.60 -14.08
C ASP A 122 0.12 20.13 -12.80
N GLU A 123 0.61 20.57 -11.66
CA GLU A 123 0.09 20.21 -10.35
C GLU A 123 -1.36 20.65 -10.12
N VAL A 124 -1.76 21.78 -10.71
CA VAL A 124 -3.14 22.29 -10.62
C VAL A 124 -4.09 21.37 -11.36
N LEU A 125 -3.69 20.94 -12.56
CA LEU A 125 -4.46 20.00 -13.36
C LEU A 125 -4.50 18.61 -12.71
N ILE A 126 -3.38 18.12 -12.18
CA ILE A 126 -3.32 16.85 -11.42
C ILE A 126 -4.32 16.91 -10.27
N LYS A 127 -4.22 17.92 -9.42
CA LYS A 127 -5.12 18.09 -8.28
C LYS A 127 -6.58 18.11 -8.71
N LYS A 128 -6.92 18.87 -9.75
CA LYS A 128 -8.28 18.94 -10.29
C LYS A 128 -8.78 17.55 -10.72
N ILE A 129 -7.98 16.81 -11.50
CA ILE A 129 -8.37 15.47 -11.97
C ILE A 129 -8.58 14.51 -10.78
N LEU A 130 -7.73 14.56 -9.75
CA LEU A 130 -7.88 13.74 -8.57
C LEU A 130 -9.15 14.08 -7.79
N ASP A 131 -9.40 15.35 -7.52
CA ASP A 131 -10.57 15.80 -6.78
C ASP A 131 -11.89 15.38 -7.47
N GLU A 132 -11.92 15.44 -8.80
CA GLU A 132 -13.10 15.09 -9.60
C GLU A 132 -13.28 13.57 -9.79
N ASN A 133 -12.20 12.81 -9.93
CA ASN A 133 -12.27 11.42 -10.39
C ASN A 133 -11.79 10.37 -9.36
N ALA A 134 -11.02 10.76 -8.35
CA ALA A 134 -10.49 9.92 -7.29
C ALA A 134 -10.34 10.69 -5.96
N PRO A 135 -11.42 11.24 -5.38
CA PRO A 135 -11.37 12.13 -4.21
C PRO A 135 -10.85 11.46 -2.94
N THR A 136 -10.75 10.13 -2.92
CA THR A 136 -10.18 9.36 -1.81
C THR A 136 -8.70 9.03 -2.01
N SER A 137 -8.03 9.67 -2.95
CA SER A 137 -6.60 9.50 -3.19
C SER A 137 -5.78 9.84 -1.96
N SER A 138 -4.74 9.04 -1.70
CA SER A 138 -3.84 9.21 -0.54
C SER A 138 -2.62 10.07 -0.85
N THR A 139 -2.32 10.30 -2.12
CA THR A 139 -1.13 11.03 -2.58
C THR A 139 -1.56 12.19 -3.48
N TYR A 140 -1.04 13.36 -3.21
CA TYR A 140 -1.29 14.60 -3.95
C TYR A 140 0.04 15.28 -4.30
N PRO A 141 0.06 16.22 -5.29
CA PRO A 141 1.24 17.03 -5.57
C PRO A 141 1.83 17.66 -4.30
N GLY A 142 3.17 17.76 -4.25
CA GLY A 142 3.90 18.23 -3.07
C GLY A 142 4.35 17.13 -2.10
N ASN A 143 3.91 15.87 -2.26
CA ASN A 143 4.45 14.76 -1.48
C ASN A 143 5.89 14.46 -1.91
N PRO A 144 6.88 14.49 -1.00
CA PRO A 144 8.30 14.35 -1.33
C PRO A 144 8.71 12.96 -1.82
N GLU A 145 7.88 11.94 -1.59
CA GLU A 145 8.13 10.56 -2.04
C GLU A 145 7.74 10.32 -3.51
N ILE A 146 7.07 11.30 -4.16
CA ILE A 146 6.68 11.20 -5.56
C ILE A 146 7.93 11.32 -6.44
N LEU A 147 8.17 10.29 -7.24
CA LEU A 147 9.19 10.32 -8.28
C LEU A 147 8.70 10.98 -9.56
N GLN A 148 7.44 10.71 -9.91
CA GLN A 148 6.85 11.18 -11.15
C GLN A 148 5.33 11.08 -11.10
N TRP A 149 4.63 12.12 -11.56
CA TRP A 149 3.27 12.00 -12.06
C TRP A 149 3.30 11.60 -13.51
N GLY A 150 2.41 10.68 -13.91
CA GLY A 150 2.30 10.22 -15.28
C GLY A 150 0.88 10.28 -15.79
N CYS A 151 0.74 10.38 -17.12
CA CYS A 151 -0.56 10.35 -17.77
C CYS A 151 -0.58 9.46 -19.01
N VAL A 152 -1.81 9.12 -19.41
CA VAL A 152 -2.13 8.49 -20.70
C VAL A 152 -3.21 9.33 -21.36
N ARG A 153 -3.07 9.56 -22.67
CA ARG A 153 -4.01 10.34 -23.46
C ARG A 153 -4.83 9.45 -24.40
N ASN A 154 -6.00 9.95 -24.78
CA ASN A 154 -6.80 9.35 -25.85
C ASN A 154 -6.25 9.77 -27.25
N GLU A 155 -6.89 9.27 -28.29
CA GLU A 155 -6.55 9.60 -29.69
C GLU A 155 -6.69 11.09 -30.03
N SER A 156 -7.52 11.82 -29.31
CA SER A 156 -7.70 13.29 -29.46
C SER A 156 -6.63 14.09 -28.71
N GLY A 157 -5.74 13.45 -27.97
CA GLY A 157 -4.72 14.11 -27.15
C GLY A 157 -5.17 14.51 -25.75
N ASP A 158 -6.43 14.22 -25.35
CA ASP A 158 -6.92 14.55 -24.02
C ASP A 158 -6.42 13.57 -22.96
N ILE A 159 -6.10 14.06 -21.76
CA ILE A 159 -5.72 13.20 -20.62
C ILE A 159 -6.90 12.30 -20.27
N SER A 160 -6.64 11.02 -20.23
CA SER A 160 -7.63 9.96 -19.95
C SER A 160 -7.42 9.27 -18.62
N ALA A 161 -6.17 9.12 -18.18
CA ALA A 161 -5.81 8.60 -16.87
C ALA A 161 -4.52 9.24 -16.37
N ILE A 162 -4.43 9.42 -15.05
CA ILE A 162 -3.22 9.86 -14.35
C ILE A 162 -2.90 8.96 -13.17
N GLY A 163 -1.68 9.05 -12.66
CA GLY A 163 -1.24 8.39 -11.44
C GLY A 163 0.14 8.87 -11.02
N ALA A 164 0.57 8.49 -9.83
CA ALA A 164 1.89 8.77 -9.30
C ALA A 164 2.72 7.49 -9.19
N LEU A 165 3.99 7.56 -9.60
CA LEU A 165 5.01 6.62 -9.19
C LEU A 165 5.70 7.20 -7.96
N VAL A 166 5.66 6.44 -6.88
CA VAL A 166 6.16 6.85 -5.56
C VAL A 166 7.28 5.91 -5.15
N ARG A 167 8.29 6.41 -4.47
CA ARG A 167 9.28 5.60 -3.78
C ARG A 167 9.23 5.93 -2.29
N TRP A 168 8.72 4.99 -1.52
CA TRP A 168 8.67 5.14 -0.07
C TRP A 168 10.08 5.19 0.52
N SER A 169 10.21 5.77 1.69
CA SER A 169 11.47 5.85 2.44
C SER A 169 12.13 4.48 2.69
N SER A 170 11.36 3.42 2.67
CA SER A 170 11.79 2.02 2.70
C SER A 170 12.51 1.55 1.42
N GLY A 171 12.44 2.33 0.34
CA GLY A 171 12.92 1.95 -0.98
C GLY A 171 11.89 1.25 -1.87
N ALA A 172 10.72 0.89 -1.35
CA ALA A 172 9.66 0.26 -2.12
C ALA A 172 9.07 1.21 -3.18
N TYR A 173 8.89 0.69 -4.39
CA TYR A 173 8.23 1.42 -5.48
C TYR A 173 6.74 1.06 -5.50
N VAL A 174 5.89 2.07 -5.54
CA VAL A 174 4.44 1.89 -5.56
C VAL A 174 3.77 2.82 -6.55
N ILE A 175 2.65 2.36 -7.13
CA ILE A 175 1.73 3.21 -7.88
C ILE A 175 0.71 3.74 -6.88
N SER A 176 0.48 5.05 -6.90
CA SER A 176 -0.50 5.71 -6.04
C SER A 176 -1.42 6.62 -6.86
N SER A 177 -2.58 6.94 -6.29
CA SER A 177 -3.51 7.96 -6.80
C SER A 177 -3.87 7.82 -8.28
N VAL A 178 -4.18 6.58 -8.70
CA VAL A 178 -4.66 6.32 -10.07
C VAL A 178 -6.07 6.87 -10.25
N ALA A 179 -6.22 7.82 -11.18
CA ALA A 179 -7.50 8.40 -11.56
C ALA A 179 -7.74 8.25 -13.05
N THR A 180 -8.90 7.72 -13.44
CA THR A 180 -9.37 7.72 -14.82
C THR A 180 -10.51 8.71 -14.96
N VAL A 181 -10.38 9.66 -15.90
CA VAL A 181 -11.40 10.64 -16.22
C VAL A 181 -12.72 9.91 -16.50
N GLU A 182 -13.82 10.38 -15.93
CA GLU A 182 -15.10 9.66 -15.92
C GLU A 182 -15.57 9.23 -17.32
N SER A 183 -15.53 10.13 -18.31
CA SER A 183 -15.91 9.85 -19.70
C SER A 183 -14.98 8.85 -20.43
N GLN A 184 -13.84 8.54 -19.84
CA GLN A 184 -12.82 7.64 -20.38
C GLN A 184 -12.78 6.28 -19.65
N ARG A 185 -13.61 6.08 -18.64
CA ARG A 185 -13.67 4.81 -17.90
C ARG A 185 -14.12 3.66 -18.80
N GLY A 186 -13.64 2.44 -18.47
CA GLY A 186 -13.96 1.22 -19.24
C GLY A 186 -13.17 1.03 -20.54
N LYS A 187 -12.38 2.01 -20.99
CA LYS A 187 -11.62 1.98 -22.25
C LYS A 187 -10.19 1.45 -22.11
N GLY A 188 -9.77 1.01 -20.93
CA GLY A 188 -8.45 0.38 -20.71
C GLY A 188 -7.34 1.32 -20.28
N PHE A 189 -7.55 2.64 -20.17
CA PHE A 189 -6.51 3.62 -19.85
C PHE A 189 -5.82 3.39 -18.49
N ALA A 190 -6.53 2.93 -17.46
CA ALA A 190 -5.89 2.56 -16.19
C ALA A 190 -4.94 1.37 -16.34
N THR A 191 -5.30 0.39 -17.18
CA THR A 191 -4.42 -0.75 -17.48
C THR A 191 -3.17 -0.31 -18.23
N GLU A 192 -3.33 0.56 -19.22
CA GLU A 192 -2.22 1.13 -19.98
C GLU A 192 -1.29 1.95 -19.09
N LEU A 193 -1.83 2.86 -18.28
CA LEU A 193 -1.09 3.65 -17.30
C LEU A 193 -0.26 2.76 -16.38
N THR A 194 -0.89 1.70 -15.84
CA THR A 194 -0.20 0.73 -14.95
C THR A 194 0.97 0.06 -15.65
N LYS A 195 0.79 -0.42 -16.88
CA LYS A 195 1.85 -1.04 -17.69
C LYS A 195 3.02 -0.09 -17.94
N ARG A 196 2.74 1.18 -18.26
CA ARG A 196 3.77 2.20 -18.46
C ARG A 196 4.54 2.49 -17.17
N PHE A 197 3.86 2.51 -16.02
CA PHE A 197 4.54 2.63 -14.72
C PHE A 197 5.39 1.42 -14.37
N ILE A 198 4.99 0.20 -14.74
CA ILE A 198 5.83 -0.99 -14.54
C ILE A 198 7.13 -0.85 -15.35
N SER A 199 7.03 -0.42 -16.62
CA SER A 199 8.20 -0.14 -17.45
C SER A 199 9.09 0.95 -16.85
N ARG A 200 8.46 2.04 -16.35
CA ARG A 200 9.21 3.15 -15.74
C ARG A 200 9.92 2.73 -14.45
N ALA A 201 9.26 1.97 -13.59
CA ALA A 201 9.87 1.44 -12.38
C ALA A 201 11.09 0.55 -12.69
N ASN A 202 10.99 -0.31 -13.72
CA ASN A 202 12.13 -1.11 -14.19
C ASN A 202 13.30 -0.22 -14.65
N GLN A 203 13.05 0.83 -15.43
CA GLN A 203 14.08 1.78 -15.86
C GLN A 203 14.78 2.48 -14.69
N LEU A 204 14.08 2.66 -13.58
CA LEU A 204 14.61 3.23 -12.34
C LEU A 204 15.30 2.18 -11.44
N GLY A 205 15.41 0.93 -11.90
CA GLY A 205 16.08 -0.14 -11.18
C GLY A 205 15.22 -0.83 -10.10
N ALA A 206 13.91 -0.56 -10.07
CA ALA A 206 13.02 -1.32 -9.19
C ALA A 206 12.94 -2.79 -9.62
N GLU A 207 13.05 -3.71 -8.69
CA GLU A 207 12.83 -5.14 -8.96
C GLU A 207 11.36 -5.52 -8.90
N THR A 208 10.60 -4.80 -8.07
CA THR A 208 9.18 -5.00 -7.87
C THR A 208 8.45 -3.67 -7.85
N LEU A 209 7.19 -3.69 -8.25
CA LEU A 209 6.28 -2.56 -8.17
C LEU A 209 4.97 -3.01 -7.54
N GLY A 210 4.52 -2.30 -6.52
CA GLY A 210 3.28 -2.60 -5.80
C GLY A 210 2.24 -1.49 -5.90
N LEU A 211 1.04 -1.77 -5.41
CA LEU A 211 -0.02 -0.80 -5.15
C LEU A 211 -1.01 -1.34 -4.11
N GLY A 212 -1.73 -0.43 -3.48
CA GLY A 212 -2.90 -0.74 -2.65
C GLY A 212 -4.19 -0.28 -3.34
N VAL A 213 -5.26 -1.05 -3.20
CA VAL A 213 -6.56 -0.74 -3.78
C VAL A 213 -7.70 -1.13 -2.83
N SER A 214 -8.73 -0.30 -2.72
CA SER A 214 -9.93 -0.69 -1.96
C SER A 214 -10.48 -2.03 -2.48
N HIS A 215 -10.73 -2.97 -1.59
CA HIS A 215 -11.34 -4.28 -1.90
C HIS A 215 -12.66 -4.14 -2.71
N LYS A 216 -13.37 -3.04 -2.54
CA LYS A 216 -14.61 -2.73 -3.26
C LYS A 216 -14.41 -2.16 -4.66
N ASN A 217 -13.18 -1.75 -5.02
CA ASN A 217 -12.89 -1.13 -6.31
C ASN A 217 -12.61 -2.18 -7.39
N ILE A 218 -13.63 -2.97 -7.74
CA ILE A 218 -13.52 -4.08 -8.69
C ILE A 218 -13.02 -3.62 -10.07
N ALA A 219 -13.35 -2.39 -10.48
CA ALA A 219 -12.89 -1.85 -11.77
C ALA A 219 -11.37 -1.66 -11.78
N ALA A 220 -10.81 -1.07 -10.73
CA ALA A 220 -9.36 -0.88 -10.60
C ALA A 220 -8.64 -2.23 -10.46
N ILE A 221 -9.16 -3.14 -9.63
CA ILE A 221 -8.61 -4.50 -9.47
C ILE A 221 -8.48 -5.20 -10.83
N LYS A 222 -9.53 -5.20 -11.63
CA LYS A 222 -9.50 -5.78 -12.99
C LYS A 222 -8.49 -5.10 -13.90
N ALA A 223 -8.30 -3.79 -13.78
CA ALA A 223 -7.32 -3.06 -14.58
C ALA A 223 -5.88 -3.47 -14.21
N TYR A 224 -5.59 -3.61 -12.93
CA TYR A 224 -4.28 -4.04 -12.43
C TYR A 224 -3.95 -5.49 -12.80
N GLN A 225 -4.93 -6.39 -12.65
CA GLN A 225 -4.80 -7.79 -13.11
C GLN A 225 -4.54 -7.89 -14.61
N LYS A 226 -5.25 -7.09 -15.45
CA LYS A 226 -4.99 -7.00 -16.88
C LYS A 226 -3.63 -6.41 -17.22
N ALA A 227 -3.07 -5.60 -16.34
CA ALA A 227 -1.70 -5.10 -16.47
C ALA A 227 -0.64 -6.15 -16.09
N GLY A 228 -1.04 -7.30 -15.56
CA GLY A 228 -0.17 -8.40 -15.15
C GLY A 228 0.14 -8.45 -13.67
N MET A 229 -0.41 -7.54 -12.86
CA MET A 229 -0.21 -7.56 -11.42
C MET A 229 -1.02 -8.69 -10.78
N SER A 230 -0.44 -9.32 -9.76
CA SER A 230 -1.09 -10.36 -8.95
C SER A 230 -1.39 -9.83 -7.55
N GLU A 231 -2.46 -10.33 -6.96
CA GLU A 231 -2.76 -10.07 -5.55
C GLU A 231 -1.62 -10.63 -4.67
N ILE A 232 -1.17 -9.81 -3.75
CA ILE A 232 -0.12 -10.16 -2.78
C ILE A 232 -0.74 -10.49 -1.43
N ALA A 233 -1.60 -9.60 -0.93
CA ALA A 233 -2.23 -9.74 0.37
C ALA A 233 -3.52 -8.92 0.45
N GLN A 234 -4.41 -9.35 1.34
CA GLN A 234 -5.60 -8.62 1.74
C GLN A 234 -5.39 -8.05 3.14
N PHE A 235 -5.77 -6.80 3.32
CA PHE A 235 -5.66 -6.10 4.60
C PHE A 235 -7.01 -5.59 5.06
N THR A 236 -7.21 -5.62 6.37
CA THR A 236 -8.28 -4.90 7.03
C THR A 236 -7.68 -3.80 7.90
N ASN A 237 -8.11 -2.58 7.68
CA ASN A 237 -7.81 -1.46 8.55
C ASN A 237 -8.80 -1.42 9.72
N TYR A 238 -8.25 -1.29 10.92
CA TYR A 238 -8.98 -1.03 12.14
C TYR A 238 -8.58 0.33 12.70
N LEU A 239 -9.54 1.02 13.28
CA LEU A 239 -9.37 2.34 13.89
C LEU A 239 -9.85 2.33 15.33
N LYS A 240 -9.23 3.12 16.17
CA LYS A 240 -9.75 3.44 17.49
C LYS A 240 -11.06 4.20 17.33
N PRO A 241 -12.11 3.85 18.08
CA PRO A 241 -13.38 4.57 18.03
C PRO A 241 -13.18 6.08 18.20
N GLY A 242 -13.73 6.88 17.26
CA GLY A 242 -13.59 8.34 17.25
C GLY A 242 -12.26 8.87 16.69
N PHE A 243 -11.33 8.03 16.27
CA PHE A 243 -10.10 8.46 15.61
C PHE A 243 -10.39 9.01 14.21
N GLN A 244 -9.86 10.21 13.94
CA GLN A 244 -9.87 10.82 12.60
C GLN A 244 -8.42 11.06 12.20
N SER A 245 -7.95 10.37 11.17
CA SER A 245 -6.66 10.72 10.55
C SER A 245 -6.81 12.11 9.92
N LYS A 246 -5.94 13.03 10.32
CA LYS A 246 -5.82 14.33 9.68
C LYS A 246 -5.27 14.17 8.26
#